data_039fea4599c599f7316c4de07b1db748
#
_entry.id   039fea4599c599f7316c4de07b1db748
#
_cell.length_a   1.000
_cell.length_b   1.000
_cell.length_c   1.000
_cell.angle_alpha   90.00
_cell.angle_beta   90.00
_cell.angle_gamma   90.00
#
_symmetry.space_group_name_H-M   'P 1'
#
loop_
_entity.id
_entity.type
_entity.pdbx_description
1 polymer ?
#
loop_
_entity_poly.entity_id
_entity_poly.type
_entity_poly.pdbx_seq_one_letter_code
_entity_poly.pdbx_strand_id
1 'polypeptide(L)'
;DKPEIDCRFVINKDCADFERMAKVGKVVDRRSLHNKVLALACDAVISSQMEVEVYNPFNGHDAPYHDLYMKRKVIFLQHGITQNDLSGWLKRSNKNLSGFVVSAKPEYSSIVHGKYDYPEKNIWLTGMPRYDLLEDHQEKIVYIVPTWRRYLMDGFDEAQGVWLLGGKFAHSRYLAYYHQLLTDERLMAAAKKYGYRIAFFPHPTLQPFENLFVHGDSVSVVSPNSSYREIYQKGSLLVTDYSSVVFDFAYMKK
;
A
#
# COMPACT_ATOMS: atom_id res chain seq x y z
N ASP A 1 22.04 9.97 9.12
CA ASP A 1 21.49 10.67 10.29
C ASP A 1 21.59 12.18 10.10
N LYS A 2 20.50 12.88 10.43
CA LYS A 2 20.34 14.32 10.40
C LYS A 2 19.95 14.77 11.80
N PRO A 3 20.93 15.06 12.68
CA PRO A 3 20.67 15.34 14.10
C PRO A 3 19.78 16.56 14.33
N GLU A 4 19.72 17.46 13.35
CA GLU A 4 18.85 18.63 13.34
C GLU A 4 17.36 18.31 13.10
N ILE A 5 17.02 17.08 12.71
CA ILE A 5 15.64 16.65 12.43
C ILE A 5 15.15 15.79 13.59
N ASP A 6 14.18 16.26 14.36
CA ASP A 6 13.46 15.44 15.34
C ASP A 6 12.32 14.68 14.64
N CYS A 7 12.62 13.47 14.20
CA CYS A 7 11.65 12.58 13.55
C CYS A 7 10.98 11.65 14.56
N ARG A 8 9.66 11.51 14.46
CA ARG A 8 8.87 10.63 15.34
C ARG A 8 7.87 9.80 14.52
N PHE A 9 7.81 8.51 14.82
CA PHE A 9 6.83 7.60 14.25
C PHE A 9 5.54 7.65 15.05
N VAL A 10 4.43 7.96 14.40
CA VAL A 10 3.10 7.94 15.03
C VAL A 10 2.41 6.63 14.66
N ILE A 11 2.19 5.78 15.66
CA ILE A 11 1.62 4.44 15.47
C ILE A 11 0.79 4.05 16.69
N ASN A 12 -0.22 3.22 16.52
CA ASN A 12 -1.03 2.74 17.65
C ASN A 12 -0.19 1.86 18.58
N LYS A 13 -0.29 2.10 19.89
CA LYS A 13 0.50 1.38 20.90
C LYS A 13 0.21 -0.13 20.92
N ASP A 14 -1.01 -0.52 20.59
CA ASP A 14 -1.49 -1.89 20.50
C ASP A 14 -1.18 -2.57 19.14
N CYS A 15 -0.50 -1.87 18.24
CA CYS A 15 -0.07 -2.43 16.96
C CYS A 15 1.18 -3.32 17.16
N ALA A 16 1.23 -4.45 16.48
CA ALA A 16 2.37 -5.38 16.50
C ALA A 16 3.70 -4.72 16.08
N ASP A 17 3.64 -3.66 15.27
CA ASP A 17 4.81 -2.94 14.81
C ASP A 17 5.35 -1.90 15.82
N PHE A 18 4.63 -1.61 16.91
CA PHE A 18 5.03 -0.56 17.85
C PHE A 18 6.43 -0.79 18.42
N GLU A 19 6.66 -1.99 18.96
CA GLU A 19 7.95 -2.37 19.54
C GLU A 19 9.07 -2.44 18.47
N ARG A 20 8.74 -2.87 17.27
CA ARG A 20 9.68 -2.89 16.14
C ARG A 20 10.11 -1.48 15.77
N MET A 21 9.18 -0.55 15.69
CA MET A 21 9.47 0.85 15.35
C MET A 21 10.20 1.59 16.49
N ALA A 22 9.94 1.23 17.75
CA ALA A 22 10.66 1.80 18.89
C ALA A 22 12.17 1.49 18.89
N LYS A 23 12.57 0.40 18.22
CA LYS A 23 14.00 0.07 18.01
C LYS A 23 14.65 0.90 16.90
N VAL A 24 13.85 1.49 16.02
CA VAL A 24 14.32 2.29 14.88
C VAL A 24 14.41 3.77 15.24
N GLY A 25 13.48 4.26 16.08
CA GLY A 25 13.46 5.66 16.45
C GLY A 25 12.40 6.01 17.49
N LYS A 26 12.20 7.30 17.70
CA LYS A 26 11.20 7.80 18.66
C LYS A 26 9.78 7.45 18.18
N VAL A 27 8.99 6.80 19.01
CA VAL A 27 7.61 6.42 18.70
C VAL A 27 6.65 7.19 19.60
N VAL A 28 5.50 7.57 19.05
CA VAL A 28 4.42 8.23 19.77
C VAL A 28 3.13 7.46 19.53
N ASP A 29 2.39 7.16 20.59
CA ASP A 29 1.09 6.55 20.45
C ASP A 29 0.11 7.51 19.76
N ARG A 30 -0.46 7.04 18.65
CA ARG A 30 -1.38 7.80 17.80
C ARG A 30 -2.57 8.40 18.58
N ARG A 31 -3.08 7.70 19.61
CA ARG A 31 -4.25 8.10 20.39
C ARG A 31 -3.91 9.01 21.57
N SER A 32 -2.62 9.27 21.81
CA SER A 32 -2.17 10.04 22.97
C SER A 32 -2.40 11.55 22.82
N LEU A 33 -2.49 12.24 23.96
CA LEU A 33 -2.46 13.71 23.99
C LEU A 33 -1.15 14.25 23.42
N HIS A 34 -0.04 13.53 23.64
CA HIS A 34 1.26 13.89 23.09
C HIS A 34 1.22 13.98 21.55
N ASN A 35 0.58 13.03 20.87
CA ASN A 35 0.39 13.11 19.42
C ASN A 35 -0.42 14.34 18.99
N LYS A 36 -1.46 14.71 19.76
CA LYS A 36 -2.25 15.93 19.47
C LYS A 36 -1.41 17.20 19.57
N VAL A 37 -0.58 17.30 20.62
CA VAL A 37 0.35 18.43 20.78
C VAL A 37 1.40 18.46 19.67
N LEU A 38 2.00 17.33 19.34
CA LEU A 38 2.95 17.23 18.22
C LEU A 38 2.32 17.62 16.89
N ALA A 39 1.09 17.21 16.64
CA ALA A 39 0.38 17.57 15.42
C ALA A 39 0.17 19.06 15.24
N LEU A 40 0.10 19.83 16.34
CA LEU A 40 0.02 21.30 16.31
C LEU A 40 1.40 21.97 16.18
N ALA A 41 2.46 21.31 16.64
CA ALA A 41 3.79 21.89 16.77
C ALA A 41 4.79 21.45 15.69
N CYS A 42 4.51 20.35 14.95
CA CYS A 42 5.45 19.83 13.96
C CYS A 42 5.49 20.68 12.69
N ASP A 43 6.67 20.73 12.06
CA ASP A 43 6.87 21.42 10.78
C ASP A 43 6.28 20.63 9.60
N ALA A 44 6.28 19.30 9.70
CA ALA A 44 5.79 18.44 8.62
C ALA A 44 5.21 17.12 9.13
N VAL A 45 4.22 16.62 8.40
CA VAL A 45 3.74 15.24 8.46
C VAL A 45 4.09 14.55 7.15
N ILE A 46 4.71 13.38 7.25
CA ILE A 46 5.15 12.58 6.11
C ILE A 46 4.44 11.24 6.19
N SER A 47 3.70 10.86 5.16
CA SER A 47 2.97 9.59 5.15
C SER A 47 2.82 9.01 3.75
N SER A 48 2.75 7.69 3.66
CA SER A 48 2.35 6.97 2.45
C SER A 48 0.83 6.81 2.32
N GLN A 49 0.06 7.25 3.33
CA GLN A 49 -1.39 7.21 3.36
C GLN A 49 -1.96 8.61 3.60
N MET A 50 -3.10 8.93 2.99
CA MET A 50 -3.71 10.27 3.06
C MET A 50 -5.18 10.25 3.49
N GLU A 51 -5.60 9.25 4.20
CA GLU A 51 -6.85 9.27 4.96
C GLU A 51 -6.74 10.32 6.07
N VAL A 52 -7.85 10.98 6.35
CA VAL A 52 -7.87 12.10 7.33
C VAL A 52 -7.33 11.66 8.69
N GLU A 53 -7.65 10.46 9.10
CA GLU A 53 -7.25 9.87 10.37
C GLU A 53 -5.73 9.69 10.49
N VAL A 54 -5.01 9.62 9.38
CA VAL A 54 -3.55 9.43 9.38
C VAL A 54 -2.82 10.71 9.79
N TYR A 55 -3.27 11.85 9.29
CA TYR A 55 -2.59 13.13 9.53
C TYR A 55 -3.35 14.07 10.47
N ASN A 56 -4.62 13.78 10.82
CA ASN A 56 -5.42 14.56 11.75
C ASN A 56 -5.77 13.75 13.00
N PRO A 57 -5.17 14.04 14.17
CA PRO A 57 -5.43 13.29 15.40
C PRO A 57 -6.70 13.76 16.16
N PHE A 58 -7.48 14.70 15.61
CA PHE A 58 -8.63 15.31 16.28
C PHE A 58 -9.97 14.70 15.90
N ASN A 59 -9.98 13.58 15.17
CA ASN A 59 -11.18 12.80 14.81
C ASN A 59 -12.23 13.57 14.00
N GLY A 60 -11.84 14.60 13.25
CA GLY A 60 -12.71 15.36 12.36
C GLY A 60 -13.67 16.36 13.05
N HIS A 61 -13.74 16.42 14.38
CA HIS A 61 -14.53 17.41 15.11
C HIS A 61 -14.01 18.83 14.96
N ASP A 62 -12.78 18.96 14.51
CA ASP A 62 -12.05 20.20 14.28
C ASP A 62 -12.18 20.72 12.83
N ALA A 63 -12.90 20.03 11.97
CA ALA A 63 -12.98 20.36 10.54
C ALA A 63 -13.25 21.85 10.25
N PRO A 64 -14.11 22.57 10.97
CA PRO A 64 -14.33 23.99 10.74
C PRO A 64 -13.11 24.88 11.07
N TYR A 65 -12.19 24.38 11.88
CA TYR A 65 -11.01 25.13 12.37
C TYR A 65 -9.70 24.61 11.81
N HIS A 66 -9.76 23.59 10.97
CA HIS A 66 -8.59 22.87 10.46
C HIS A 66 -7.53 23.81 9.86
N ASP A 67 -7.93 24.77 9.04
CA ASP A 67 -7.01 25.68 8.37
C ASP A 67 -6.38 26.73 9.30
N LEU A 68 -6.93 26.91 10.51
CA LEU A 68 -6.38 27.85 11.47
C LEU A 68 -5.12 27.32 12.16
N TYR A 69 -5.04 26.02 12.40
CA TYR A 69 -3.93 25.41 13.14
C TYR A 69 -3.10 24.44 12.34
N MET A 70 -3.60 23.91 11.23
CA MET A 70 -2.87 22.98 10.36
C MET A 70 -1.88 23.70 9.44
N LYS A 71 -0.91 24.41 10.02
CA LYS A 71 0.12 25.15 9.28
C LYS A 71 1.29 24.27 8.82
N ARG A 72 1.35 23.02 9.27
CA ARG A 72 2.43 22.10 8.92
C ARG A 72 2.37 21.68 7.46
N LYS A 73 3.52 21.34 6.92
CA LYS A 73 3.63 20.73 5.60
C LYS A 73 3.09 19.31 5.64
N VAL A 74 2.33 18.92 4.63
CA VAL A 74 1.88 17.53 4.44
C VAL A 74 2.58 16.97 3.21
N ILE A 75 3.35 15.92 3.39
CA ILE A 75 4.12 15.27 2.34
C ILE A 75 3.57 13.86 2.13
N PHE A 76 3.08 13.62 0.93
CA PHE A 76 2.55 12.32 0.53
C PHE A 76 3.61 11.54 -0.23
N LEU A 77 4.09 10.45 0.36
CA LEU A 77 5.12 9.58 -0.23
C LEU A 77 4.58 8.61 -1.28
N GLN A 78 3.25 8.52 -1.43
CA GLN A 78 2.56 7.48 -2.21
C GLN A 78 2.72 6.06 -1.65
N HIS A 79 1.75 5.22 -1.93
CA HIS A 79 1.79 3.79 -1.62
C HIS A 79 1.77 2.92 -2.88
N GLY A 80 1.64 3.51 -4.06
CA GLY A 80 1.67 2.84 -5.35
C GLY A 80 1.61 3.85 -6.49
N ILE A 81 2.12 3.54 -7.65
CA ILE A 81 2.04 4.42 -8.82
C ILE A 81 0.57 4.60 -9.21
N THR A 82 0.16 5.85 -9.34
CA THR A 82 -1.21 6.23 -9.71
C THR A 82 -1.46 5.95 -11.18
N GLN A 83 -2.37 5.03 -11.49
CA GLN A 83 -2.75 4.67 -12.85
C GLN A 83 -4.08 5.30 -13.28
N ASN A 84 -4.95 5.57 -12.32
CA ASN A 84 -6.28 6.10 -12.55
C ASN A 84 -6.38 7.55 -12.07
N ASP A 85 -7.41 8.28 -12.53
CA ASP A 85 -7.70 9.60 -12.00
C ASP A 85 -8.20 9.49 -10.55
N LEU A 86 -7.37 9.90 -9.61
CA LEU A 86 -7.67 9.98 -8.17
C LEU A 86 -7.91 11.43 -7.72
N SER A 87 -8.11 12.36 -8.65
CA SER A 87 -8.30 13.78 -8.33
C SER A 87 -9.52 14.03 -7.42
N GLY A 88 -10.56 13.20 -7.53
CA GLY A 88 -11.71 13.26 -6.63
C GLY A 88 -11.35 13.13 -5.14
N TRP A 89 -10.26 12.42 -4.84
CA TRP A 89 -9.75 12.22 -3.48
C TRP A 89 -8.53 13.09 -3.18
N LEU A 90 -7.56 13.15 -4.10
CA LEU A 90 -6.23 13.72 -3.88
C LEU A 90 -6.07 15.16 -4.38
N LYS A 91 -7.10 15.81 -4.92
CA LYS A 91 -6.98 17.20 -5.38
C LYS A 91 -6.59 18.15 -4.24
N ARG A 92 -5.95 19.23 -4.56
CA ARG A 92 -5.42 20.22 -3.61
C ARG A 92 -6.45 20.72 -2.62
N SER A 93 -7.68 21.00 -3.06
CA SER A 93 -8.76 21.44 -2.17
C SER A 93 -9.13 20.42 -1.08
N ASN A 94 -8.82 19.13 -1.28
CA ASN A 94 -9.13 18.07 -0.32
C ASN A 94 -7.96 17.76 0.62
N LYS A 95 -6.70 17.89 0.14
CA LYS A 95 -5.52 17.38 0.88
C LYS A 95 -4.46 18.44 1.15
N ASN A 96 -4.43 19.52 0.37
CA ASN A 96 -3.47 20.63 0.48
C ASN A 96 -1.99 20.16 0.70
N LEU A 97 -1.54 19.21 -0.14
CA LEU A 97 -0.20 18.66 -0.02
C LEU A 97 0.87 19.69 -0.34
N SER A 98 1.90 19.75 0.49
CA SER A 98 3.11 20.55 0.24
C SER A 98 4.12 19.80 -0.60
N GLY A 99 4.10 18.46 -0.57
CA GLY A 99 4.88 17.58 -1.41
C GLY A 99 4.07 16.34 -1.80
N PHE A 100 4.05 16.04 -3.08
CA PHE A 100 3.38 14.87 -3.65
C PHE A 100 4.43 14.09 -4.44
N VAL A 101 4.90 13.00 -3.89
CA VAL A 101 5.91 12.14 -4.52
C VAL A 101 5.28 11.35 -5.66
N VAL A 102 5.97 11.30 -6.79
CA VAL A 102 5.62 10.49 -7.96
C VAL A 102 6.86 9.76 -8.49
N SER A 103 6.64 8.65 -9.18
CA SER A 103 7.73 7.75 -9.55
C SER A 103 8.01 7.68 -11.05
N ALA A 104 7.06 8.09 -11.88
CA ALA A 104 7.18 7.97 -13.33
C ALA A 104 6.73 9.27 -14.04
N LYS A 105 7.34 9.56 -15.19
CA LYS A 105 6.98 10.72 -16.01
C LYS A 105 5.50 10.75 -16.41
N PRO A 106 4.86 9.63 -16.83
CA PRO A 106 3.44 9.63 -17.12
C PRO A 106 2.57 9.97 -15.91
N GLU A 107 2.92 9.47 -14.71
CA GLU A 107 2.25 9.79 -13.46
C GLU A 107 2.40 11.28 -13.12
N TYR A 108 3.62 11.82 -13.19
CA TYR A 108 3.89 13.24 -13.02
C TYR A 108 3.03 14.10 -13.95
N SER A 109 3.04 13.79 -15.25
CA SER A 109 2.27 14.51 -16.26
C SER A 109 0.77 14.47 -15.98
N SER A 110 0.24 13.31 -15.56
CA SER A 110 -1.18 13.15 -15.25
C SER A 110 -1.63 13.97 -14.03
N ILE A 111 -0.75 14.17 -13.06
CA ILE A 111 -1.04 14.97 -11.87
C ILE A 111 -0.89 16.47 -12.17
N VAL A 112 0.20 16.88 -12.83
CA VAL A 112 0.46 18.29 -13.16
C VAL A 112 -0.58 18.87 -14.11
N HIS A 113 -0.95 18.10 -15.14
CA HIS A 113 -1.89 18.55 -16.19
C HIS A 113 -3.32 18.03 -15.98
N GLY A 114 -3.55 17.24 -14.95
CA GLY A 114 -4.87 16.69 -14.62
C GLY A 114 -5.67 17.62 -13.70
N LYS A 115 -6.69 17.04 -13.04
CA LYS A 115 -7.65 17.76 -12.18
C LYS A 115 -7.21 17.87 -10.73
N TYR A 116 -5.91 17.72 -10.44
CA TYR A 116 -5.38 17.72 -9.08
C TYR A 116 -5.13 19.11 -8.50
N ASP A 117 -4.97 20.12 -9.35
CA ASP A 117 -4.83 21.55 -9.01
C ASP A 117 -3.62 21.88 -8.13
N TYR A 118 -2.57 21.08 -8.14
CA TYR A 118 -1.33 21.38 -7.43
C TYR A 118 -0.41 22.25 -8.29
N PRO A 119 0.29 23.23 -7.68
CA PRO A 119 1.43 23.86 -8.32
C PRO A 119 2.50 22.81 -8.65
N GLU A 120 3.14 22.92 -9.80
CA GLU A 120 4.16 21.97 -10.26
C GLU A 120 5.27 21.73 -9.23
N LYS A 121 5.70 22.79 -8.52
CA LYS A 121 6.70 22.73 -7.45
C LYS A 121 6.36 21.78 -6.29
N ASN A 122 5.08 21.42 -6.14
CA ASN A 122 4.62 20.50 -5.11
C ASN A 122 4.65 19.05 -5.59
N ILE A 123 4.88 18.79 -6.87
CA ILE A 123 4.93 17.44 -7.44
C ILE A 123 6.40 17.03 -7.60
N TRP A 124 6.82 16.02 -6.86
CA TRP A 124 8.22 15.62 -6.78
C TRP A 124 8.45 14.30 -7.50
N LEU A 125 9.04 14.36 -8.67
CA LEU A 125 9.43 13.18 -9.46
C LEU A 125 10.75 12.61 -8.90
N THR A 126 10.67 11.98 -7.74
CA THR A 126 11.84 11.46 -7.00
C THR A 126 11.87 9.93 -6.93
N GLY A 127 10.78 9.27 -7.29
CA GLY A 127 10.58 7.87 -6.95
C GLY A 127 10.10 7.70 -5.49
N MET A 128 9.56 6.53 -5.18
CA MET A 128 9.12 6.22 -3.82
C MET A 128 10.31 5.84 -2.95
N PRO A 129 10.39 6.33 -1.69
CA PRO A 129 11.52 6.03 -0.79
C PRO A 129 11.76 4.52 -0.57
N ARG A 130 10.72 3.69 -0.66
CA ARG A 130 10.89 2.24 -0.52
C ARG A 130 11.73 1.59 -1.62
N TYR A 131 11.89 2.25 -2.76
CA TYR A 131 12.71 1.73 -3.86
C TYR A 131 14.20 1.68 -3.52
N ASP A 132 14.67 2.56 -2.64
CA ASP A 132 16.07 2.58 -2.18
C ASP A 132 16.49 1.30 -1.44
N LEU A 133 15.49 0.53 -0.97
CA LEU A 133 15.70 -0.69 -0.21
C LEU A 133 15.44 -1.97 -1.02
N LEU A 134 15.11 -1.83 -2.31
CA LEU A 134 14.88 -2.98 -3.18
C LEU A 134 16.21 -3.51 -3.72
N GLU A 135 16.51 -4.75 -3.36
CA GLU A 135 17.69 -5.50 -3.82
C GLU A 135 17.22 -6.75 -4.56
N ASP A 136 17.92 -7.14 -5.62
CA ASP A 136 17.57 -8.33 -6.39
C ASP A 136 18.23 -9.59 -5.79
N HIS A 137 17.42 -10.39 -5.12
CA HIS A 137 17.77 -11.70 -4.56
C HIS A 137 17.01 -12.81 -5.29
N GLN A 138 16.91 -12.72 -6.59
CA GLN A 138 16.07 -13.54 -7.44
C GLN A 138 16.20 -15.04 -7.13
N GLU A 139 15.10 -15.61 -6.68
CA GLU A 139 14.89 -17.05 -6.60
C GLU A 139 13.93 -17.47 -7.73
N LYS A 140 13.96 -18.72 -8.17
CA LYS A 140 13.03 -19.22 -9.18
C LYS A 140 11.60 -19.32 -8.63
N ILE A 141 10.97 -18.18 -8.37
CA ILE A 141 9.59 -18.10 -7.84
C ILE A 141 8.72 -17.31 -8.82
N VAL A 142 7.58 -17.91 -9.17
CA VAL A 142 6.46 -17.23 -9.84
C VAL A 142 5.47 -16.82 -8.76
N TYR A 143 5.32 -15.51 -8.53
CA TYR A 143 4.29 -15.01 -7.63
C TYR A 143 3.00 -14.72 -8.39
N ILE A 144 1.89 -15.25 -7.88
CA ILE A 144 0.53 -14.93 -8.36
C ILE A 144 -0.10 -14.00 -7.32
N VAL A 145 -0.30 -12.73 -7.69
CA VAL A 145 -0.71 -11.65 -6.78
C VAL A 145 -1.97 -10.96 -7.32
N PRO A 146 -3.15 -11.46 -6.99
CA PRO A 146 -4.41 -10.87 -7.46
C PRO A 146 -4.75 -9.57 -6.75
N THR A 147 -5.40 -8.64 -7.46
CA THR A 147 -6.04 -7.48 -6.84
C THR A 147 -7.44 -7.84 -6.35
N TRP A 148 -7.80 -7.40 -5.15
CA TRP A 148 -9.16 -7.58 -4.64
C TRP A 148 -10.20 -6.80 -5.45
N ARG A 149 -11.47 -7.14 -5.31
CA ARG A 149 -12.59 -6.54 -6.05
C ARG A 149 -13.58 -5.91 -5.08
N ARG A 150 -13.69 -4.58 -5.10
CA ARG A 150 -14.60 -3.85 -4.23
C ARG A 150 -16.06 -4.31 -4.38
N TYR A 151 -16.49 -4.64 -5.61
CA TYR A 151 -17.86 -5.09 -5.88
C TYR A 151 -18.16 -6.51 -5.36
N LEU A 152 -17.18 -7.23 -4.86
CA LEU A 152 -17.34 -8.54 -4.22
C LEU A 152 -17.37 -8.44 -2.69
N MET A 153 -17.31 -7.23 -2.14
CA MET A 153 -17.37 -6.99 -0.70
C MET A 153 -18.71 -6.36 -0.33
N ASP A 154 -19.30 -6.77 0.80
CA ASP A 154 -20.57 -6.26 1.30
C ASP A 154 -20.41 -4.97 2.11
N GLY A 155 -19.20 -4.67 2.58
CA GLY A 155 -18.92 -3.46 3.35
C GLY A 155 -17.58 -3.51 4.07
N PHE A 156 -17.33 -2.48 4.85
CA PHE A 156 -16.17 -2.39 5.75
C PHE A 156 -16.68 -2.35 7.19
N ASP A 157 -16.21 -3.27 8.03
CA ASP A 157 -16.49 -3.27 9.46
C ASP A 157 -15.49 -2.33 10.15
N GLU A 158 -15.96 -1.15 10.53
CA GLU A 158 -15.12 -0.14 11.19
C GLU A 158 -14.65 -0.57 12.57
N ALA A 159 -15.42 -1.40 13.27
CA ALA A 159 -15.07 -1.87 14.61
C ALA A 159 -13.91 -2.86 14.57
N GLN A 160 -13.88 -3.71 13.56
CA GLN A 160 -12.82 -4.72 13.37
C GLN A 160 -11.73 -4.25 12.39
N GLY A 161 -11.97 -3.20 11.61
CA GLY A 161 -11.04 -2.70 10.60
C GLY A 161 -10.86 -3.63 9.41
N VAL A 162 -11.88 -4.43 9.05
CA VAL A 162 -11.79 -5.43 8.00
C VAL A 162 -12.91 -5.28 6.97
N TRP A 163 -12.63 -5.70 5.74
CA TRP A 163 -13.65 -5.83 4.70
C TRP A 163 -14.45 -7.11 4.89
N LEU A 164 -15.77 -7.00 4.78
CA LEU A 164 -16.69 -8.14 4.84
C LEU A 164 -16.83 -8.74 3.44
N LEU A 165 -16.68 -10.05 3.36
CA LEU A 165 -16.81 -10.78 2.11
C LEU A 165 -18.29 -10.87 1.69
N GLY A 166 -18.58 -10.47 0.46
CA GLY A 166 -19.93 -10.52 -0.07
C GLY A 166 -20.41 -11.94 -0.40
N GLY A 167 -21.69 -12.20 -0.18
CA GLY A 167 -22.28 -13.52 -0.46
C GLY A 167 -22.12 -13.98 -1.93
N LYS A 168 -21.88 -13.07 -2.85
CA LYS A 168 -21.61 -13.39 -4.26
C LYS A 168 -20.18 -13.86 -4.55
N PHE A 169 -19.26 -13.74 -3.60
CA PHE A 169 -17.86 -14.06 -3.82
C PHE A 169 -17.64 -15.52 -4.20
N ALA A 170 -18.26 -16.44 -3.47
CA ALA A 170 -18.11 -17.88 -3.70
C ALA A 170 -18.53 -18.34 -5.11
N HIS A 171 -19.46 -17.62 -5.75
CA HIS A 171 -19.95 -17.89 -7.11
C HIS A 171 -19.41 -16.92 -8.15
N SER A 172 -18.40 -16.14 -7.81
CA SER A 172 -17.84 -15.11 -8.68
C SER A 172 -16.95 -15.71 -9.77
N ARG A 173 -16.97 -15.08 -10.95
CA ARG A 173 -16.01 -15.39 -12.02
C ARG A 173 -14.56 -15.12 -11.58
N TYR A 174 -14.38 -14.20 -10.63
CA TYR A 174 -13.08 -13.90 -10.03
C TYR A 174 -12.50 -15.12 -9.31
N LEU A 175 -13.27 -15.71 -8.40
CA LEU A 175 -12.82 -16.90 -7.65
C LEU A 175 -12.63 -18.10 -8.60
N ALA A 176 -13.57 -18.34 -9.51
CA ALA A 176 -13.47 -19.42 -10.49
C ALA A 176 -12.21 -19.31 -11.36
N TYR A 177 -11.84 -18.09 -11.80
CA TYR A 177 -10.62 -17.85 -12.56
C TYR A 177 -9.36 -18.22 -11.78
N TYR A 178 -9.28 -17.79 -10.52
CA TYR A 178 -8.09 -18.11 -9.70
C TYR A 178 -8.04 -19.59 -9.31
N HIS A 179 -9.19 -20.27 -9.09
CA HIS A 179 -9.20 -21.72 -8.94
C HIS A 179 -8.61 -22.41 -10.18
N GLN A 180 -9.08 -22.02 -11.36
CA GLN A 180 -8.56 -22.59 -12.62
C GLN A 180 -7.07 -22.34 -12.78
N LEU A 181 -6.58 -21.11 -12.49
CA LEU A 181 -5.17 -20.76 -12.63
C LEU A 181 -4.31 -21.52 -11.62
N LEU A 182 -4.74 -21.60 -10.36
CA LEU A 182 -3.98 -22.22 -9.26
C LEU A 182 -4.01 -23.77 -9.30
N THR A 183 -4.85 -24.35 -10.17
CA THR A 183 -4.91 -25.81 -10.39
C THR A 183 -4.55 -26.20 -11.83
N ASP A 184 -4.10 -25.26 -12.67
CA ASP A 184 -3.78 -25.56 -14.07
C ASP A 184 -2.55 -26.47 -14.17
N GLU A 185 -2.75 -27.71 -14.60
CA GLU A 185 -1.70 -28.73 -14.71
C GLU A 185 -0.57 -28.31 -15.67
N ARG A 186 -0.87 -27.53 -16.70
CA ARG A 186 0.14 -27.06 -17.67
C ARG A 186 1.06 -26.04 -17.01
N LEU A 187 0.50 -25.15 -16.17
CA LEU A 187 1.28 -24.19 -15.40
C LEU A 187 2.19 -24.92 -14.41
N MET A 188 1.65 -25.91 -13.67
CA MET A 188 2.41 -26.70 -12.72
C MET A 188 3.51 -27.51 -13.40
N ALA A 189 3.21 -28.16 -14.53
CA ALA A 189 4.19 -28.91 -15.30
C ALA A 189 5.30 -28.00 -15.87
N ALA A 190 4.95 -26.81 -16.36
CA ALA A 190 5.91 -25.85 -16.84
C ALA A 190 6.83 -25.34 -15.71
N ALA A 191 6.27 -24.97 -14.58
CA ALA A 191 7.05 -24.56 -13.42
C ALA A 191 8.03 -25.64 -12.98
N LYS A 192 7.57 -26.88 -12.85
CA LYS A 192 8.40 -28.04 -12.51
C LYS A 192 9.52 -28.27 -13.54
N LYS A 193 9.20 -28.22 -14.83
CA LYS A 193 10.15 -28.42 -15.94
C LYS A 193 11.31 -27.43 -15.87
N TYR A 194 11.04 -26.17 -15.54
CA TYR A 194 12.05 -25.12 -15.50
C TYR A 194 12.59 -24.83 -14.10
N GLY A 195 12.18 -25.60 -13.11
CA GLY A 195 12.64 -25.51 -11.73
C GLY A 195 12.10 -24.28 -10.97
N TYR A 196 10.90 -23.81 -11.34
CA TYR A 196 10.22 -22.72 -10.63
C TYR A 196 9.29 -23.25 -9.55
N ARG A 197 9.18 -22.51 -8.46
CA ARG A 197 8.12 -22.65 -7.45
C ARG A 197 6.98 -21.68 -7.78
N ILE A 198 5.75 -22.05 -7.50
CA ILE A 198 4.60 -21.16 -7.63
C ILE A 198 4.15 -20.77 -6.22
N ALA A 199 4.02 -19.46 -6.00
CA ALA A 199 3.59 -18.90 -4.73
C ALA A 199 2.37 -17.98 -4.95
N PHE A 200 1.29 -18.25 -4.25
CA PHE A 200 0.08 -17.45 -4.28
C PHE A 200 0.08 -16.47 -3.11
N PHE A 201 -0.02 -15.18 -3.41
CA PHE A 201 -0.09 -14.11 -2.41
C PHE A 201 -1.39 -13.32 -2.59
N PRO A 202 -2.46 -13.71 -1.91
CA PRO A 202 -3.71 -12.97 -1.94
C PRO A 202 -3.52 -11.55 -1.37
N HIS A 203 -4.25 -10.59 -1.93
CA HIS A 203 -4.26 -9.22 -1.41
C HIS A 203 -4.60 -9.21 0.10
N PRO A 204 -4.03 -8.33 0.94
CA PRO A 204 -4.31 -8.30 2.38
C PRO A 204 -5.79 -8.34 2.75
N THR A 205 -6.64 -7.66 1.97
CA THR A 205 -8.11 -7.72 2.12
C THR A 205 -8.69 -9.14 1.94
N LEU A 206 -8.03 -10.02 1.18
CA LEU A 206 -8.48 -11.38 0.89
C LEU A 206 -7.78 -12.44 1.74
N GLN A 207 -6.71 -12.10 2.45
CA GLN A 207 -5.98 -13.04 3.28
C GLN A 207 -6.84 -13.75 4.33
N PRO A 208 -7.81 -13.07 5.00
CA PRO A 208 -8.72 -13.77 5.92
C PRO A 208 -9.59 -14.85 5.25
N PHE A 209 -9.66 -14.83 3.93
CA PHE A 209 -10.49 -15.72 3.11
C PHE A 209 -9.65 -16.61 2.18
N GLU A 210 -8.37 -16.79 2.48
CA GLU A 210 -7.44 -17.57 1.63
C GLU A 210 -7.89 -19.01 1.44
N ASN A 211 -8.54 -19.60 2.44
CA ASN A 211 -9.10 -20.94 2.40
C ASN A 211 -10.19 -21.17 1.35
N LEU A 212 -10.74 -20.08 0.79
CA LEU A 212 -11.69 -20.16 -0.32
C LEU A 212 -11.00 -20.38 -1.67
N PHE A 213 -9.69 -20.16 -1.76
CA PHE A 213 -8.93 -20.39 -2.99
C PHE A 213 -8.41 -21.82 -3.05
N VAL A 214 -9.04 -22.65 -3.88
CA VAL A 214 -8.54 -23.99 -4.16
C VAL A 214 -7.25 -23.87 -4.99
N HIS A 215 -6.23 -24.59 -4.61
CA HIS A 215 -4.96 -24.65 -5.30
C HIS A 215 -4.38 -26.06 -5.31
N GLY A 216 -3.49 -26.34 -6.27
CA GLY A 216 -2.76 -27.63 -6.32
C GLY A 216 -1.69 -27.72 -5.24
N ASP A 217 -1.27 -28.95 -4.92
CA ASP A 217 -0.26 -29.23 -3.88
C ASP A 217 1.10 -28.57 -4.14
N SER A 218 1.40 -28.25 -5.40
CA SER A 218 2.65 -27.57 -5.82
C SER A 218 2.60 -26.05 -5.69
N VAL A 219 1.47 -25.46 -5.28
CA VAL A 219 1.32 -24.02 -5.04
C VAL A 219 1.43 -23.76 -3.55
N SER A 220 2.37 -22.92 -3.15
CA SER A 220 2.49 -22.46 -1.76
C SER A 220 1.68 -21.16 -1.56
N VAL A 221 0.90 -21.07 -0.50
CA VAL A 221 0.28 -19.82 -0.07
C VAL A 221 1.28 -19.03 0.77
N VAL A 222 1.51 -17.78 0.39
CA VAL A 222 2.46 -16.91 1.08
C VAL A 222 1.84 -16.43 2.40
N SER A 223 2.62 -16.50 3.48
CA SER A 223 2.18 -16.03 4.79
C SER A 223 1.69 -14.57 4.75
N PRO A 224 0.58 -14.26 5.45
CA PRO A 224 0.11 -12.87 5.63
C PRO A 224 1.16 -11.93 6.22
N ASN A 225 2.12 -12.47 6.97
CA ASN A 225 3.21 -11.70 7.58
C ASN A 225 4.36 -11.39 6.63
N SER A 226 4.35 -11.92 5.40
CA SER A 226 5.37 -11.65 4.40
C SER A 226 5.23 -10.23 3.86
N SER A 227 6.35 -9.56 3.69
CA SER A 227 6.37 -8.21 3.14
C SER A 227 6.34 -8.22 1.61
N TYR A 228 5.71 -7.21 1.00
CA TYR A 228 5.82 -6.99 -0.45
C TYR A 228 7.27 -6.83 -0.91
N ARG A 229 8.13 -6.23 -0.07
CA ARG A 229 9.57 -6.13 -0.34
C ARG A 229 10.19 -7.50 -0.60
N GLU A 230 9.89 -8.49 0.24
CA GLU A 230 10.40 -9.84 0.09
C GLU A 230 9.93 -10.49 -1.22
N ILE A 231 8.67 -10.30 -1.58
CA ILE A 231 8.10 -10.77 -2.85
C ILE A 231 8.83 -10.17 -4.04
N TYR A 232 9.07 -8.85 -4.00
CA TYR A 232 9.78 -8.17 -5.08
C TYR A 232 11.23 -8.64 -5.19
N GLN A 233 11.92 -8.80 -4.07
CA GLN A 233 13.32 -9.23 -4.06
C GLN A 233 13.51 -10.66 -4.56
N LYS A 234 12.68 -11.61 -4.09
CA LYS A 234 12.81 -13.04 -4.38
C LYS A 234 12.16 -13.47 -5.69
N GLY A 235 11.11 -12.79 -6.12
CA GLY A 235 10.36 -13.18 -7.32
C GLY A 235 11.16 -13.05 -8.60
N SER A 236 11.06 -14.06 -9.49
CA SER A 236 11.55 -14.00 -10.85
C SER A 236 10.48 -13.63 -11.85
N LEU A 237 9.22 -13.93 -11.53
CA LEU A 237 8.07 -13.64 -12.37
C LEU A 237 6.88 -13.25 -11.50
N LEU A 238 6.16 -12.23 -11.92
CA LEU A 238 4.94 -11.77 -11.30
C LEU A 238 3.76 -11.95 -12.24
N VAL A 239 2.77 -12.71 -11.81
CA VAL A 239 1.46 -12.84 -12.46
C VAL A 239 0.46 -12.03 -11.65
N THR A 240 -0.02 -10.95 -12.20
CA THR A 240 -0.99 -10.06 -11.55
C THR A 240 -1.95 -9.50 -12.60
N ASP A 241 -2.96 -8.77 -12.15
CA ASP A 241 -3.91 -8.10 -13.04
C ASP A 241 -3.60 -6.59 -13.17
N TYR A 242 -4.35 -5.71 -12.52
CA TYR A 242 -4.11 -4.27 -12.58
C TYR A 242 -3.58 -3.67 -11.26
N SER A 243 -2.93 -4.47 -10.44
CA SER A 243 -2.30 -3.99 -9.20
C SER A 243 -1.09 -3.09 -9.48
N SER A 244 -0.94 -2.04 -8.70
CA SER A 244 0.23 -1.17 -8.77
C SER A 244 1.54 -1.87 -8.37
N VAL A 245 1.48 -3.06 -7.76
CA VAL A 245 2.67 -3.88 -7.44
C VAL A 245 3.50 -4.23 -8.67
N VAL A 246 2.88 -4.25 -9.86
CA VAL A 246 3.61 -4.48 -11.12
C VAL A 246 4.70 -3.45 -11.36
N PHE A 247 4.52 -2.21 -10.94
CA PHE A 247 5.51 -1.16 -11.17
C PHE A 247 6.72 -1.29 -10.26
N ASP A 248 6.52 -1.73 -9.01
CA ASP A 248 7.62 -2.01 -8.09
C ASP A 248 8.47 -3.16 -8.62
N PHE A 249 7.82 -4.19 -9.16
CA PHE A 249 8.48 -5.32 -9.76
C PHE A 249 9.23 -4.93 -11.05
N ALA A 250 8.59 -4.15 -11.92
CA ALA A 250 9.21 -3.63 -13.14
C ALA A 250 10.36 -2.64 -12.86
N TYR A 251 10.31 -1.90 -11.73
CA TYR A 251 11.42 -1.05 -11.28
C TYR A 251 12.70 -1.85 -11.08
N MET A 252 12.60 -3.08 -10.61
CA MET A 252 13.72 -4.00 -10.46
C MET A 252 14.14 -4.67 -11.79
N LYS A 253 13.53 -4.31 -12.91
CA LYS A 253 13.79 -4.86 -14.27
C LYS A 253 13.53 -6.38 -14.37
N LYS A 254 12.48 -6.83 -13.73
CA LYS A 254 12.03 -8.24 -13.74
C LYS A 254 10.78 -8.43 -14.57
#